data_1dcbb830bf0bb911d49ba3bc0cd91ccd
#
_entry.id   1dcbb830bf0bb911d49ba3bc0cd91ccd
#
_cell.length_a   1.000
_cell.length_b   1.000
_cell.length_c   1.000
_cell.angle_alpha   90.00
_cell.angle_beta   90.00
_cell.angle_gamma   90.00
#
_symmetry.space_group_name_H-M   'P 1'
#
loop_
_entity.id
_entity.type
_entity.pdbx_description
1 polymer ?
#
loop_
_entity_poly.entity_id
_entity_poly.type
_entity_poly.pdbx_seq_one_letter_code
_entity_poly.pdbx_strand_id
1 'polypeptide(L)'
;LRPLENKDINENYLSWINNTKENFYVESTKFPTSNYALNNYYETSLKSKNSILFAICNKKGTHIGNCSISQIDWINRKCIYGRMIGDKKNSPGGAGTQALQLLQRYAFYHLNLNLIWTGVCKKNIKSIKSNLRAGMKNVGKIPEALFINNIYEDVLIFSITKKQYHKINS
;
A
#
# COMPACT_ATOMS: atom_id res chain seq x y z
N LEU A 1 -5.39 -9.67 6.60
CA LEU A 1 -3.94 -9.56 6.37
C LEU A 1 -3.22 -10.68 7.09
N ARG A 2 -2.14 -11.18 6.50
CA ARG A 2 -1.12 -12.02 7.12
C ARG A 2 0.27 -11.57 6.65
N PRO A 3 1.35 -11.96 7.32
CA PRO A 3 2.69 -11.72 6.76
C PRO A 3 2.80 -12.25 5.33
N LEU A 4 3.55 -11.55 4.49
CA LEU A 4 3.91 -12.06 3.17
C LEU A 4 4.91 -13.20 3.36
N GLU A 5 4.68 -14.33 2.70
CA GLU A 5 5.49 -15.54 2.81
C GLU A 5 6.16 -15.88 1.47
N ASN A 6 7.19 -16.70 1.50
CA ASN A 6 7.92 -17.10 0.29
C ASN A 6 7.00 -17.73 -0.77
N LYS A 7 5.97 -18.49 -0.39
CA LYS A 7 4.98 -19.06 -1.32
C LYS A 7 4.17 -18.03 -2.10
N ASP A 8 4.11 -16.78 -1.58
CA ASP A 8 3.40 -15.68 -2.24
C ASP A 8 4.25 -15.01 -3.33
N ILE A 9 5.57 -15.27 -3.32
CA ILE A 9 6.51 -14.79 -4.34
C ILE A 9 6.44 -15.75 -5.53
N ASN A 10 5.45 -15.57 -6.37
CA ASN A 10 5.11 -16.50 -7.44
C ASN A 10 4.69 -15.76 -8.72
N GLU A 11 4.38 -16.54 -9.77
CA GLU A 11 4.00 -16.01 -11.08
C GLU A 11 2.78 -15.07 -11.02
N ASN A 12 1.82 -15.32 -10.13
CA ASN A 12 0.66 -14.44 -9.97
C ASN A 12 1.11 -13.05 -9.48
N TYR A 13 1.92 -13.01 -8.43
CA TYR A 13 2.43 -11.73 -7.91
C TYR A 13 3.30 -11.03 -8.95
N LEU A 14 4.17 -11.75 -9.63
CA LEU A 14 4.99 -11.21 -10.71
C LEU A 14 4.13 -10.63 -11.83
N SER A 15 3.07 -11.34 -12.24
CA SER A 15 2.13 -10.86 -13.25
C SER A 15 1.42 -9.57 -12.83
N TRP A 16 1.07 -9.41 -11.56
CA TRP A 16 0.44 -8.18 -11.06
C TRP A 16 1.39 -6.98 -11.11
N ILE A 17 2.65 -7.17 -10.75
CA ILE A 17 3.64 -6.09 -10.79
C ILE A 17 3.93 -5.68 -12.24
N ASN A 18 4.01 -6.64 -13.14
CA ASN A 18 4.30 -6.38 -14.55
C ASN A 18 3.07 -5.93 -15.37
N ASN A 19 1.86 -5.94 -14.78
CA ASN A 19 0.66 -5.45 -15.46
C ASN A 19 0.55 -3.92 -15.37
N THR A 20 1.35 -3.25 -16.20
CA THR A 20 1.40 -1.78 -16.25
C THR A 20 0.08 -1.15 -16.70
N LYS A 21 -0.74 -1.85 -17.50
CA LYS A 21 -2.04 -1.36 -17.98
C LYS A 21 -3.06 -1.20 -16.83
N GLU A 22 -3.03 -2.08 -15.84
CA GLU A 22 -3.98 -2.06 -14.74
C GLU A 22 -3.46 -1.35 -13.49
N ASN A 23 -2.15 -1.33 -13.31
CA ASN A 23 -1.51 -0.84 -12.11
C ASN A 23 -0.61 0.39 -12.36
N PHE A 24 -0.87 1.14 -13.43
CA PHE A 24 -0.06 2.27 -13.88
C PHE A 24 0.11 3.40 -12.84
N TYR A 25 -0.72 3.45 -11.80
CA TYR A 25 -0.54 4.36 -10.67
C TYR A 25 0.41 3.84 -9.60
N VAL A 26 0.83 2.57 -9.69
CA VAL A 26 1.75 1.97 -8.73
C VAL A 26 3.17 2.14 -9.26
N GLU A 27 4.00 2.86 -8.53
CA GLU A 27 5.34 3.24 -8.98
C GLU A 27 6.23 2.03 -9.32
N SER A 28 6.15 0.97 -8.49
CA SER A 28 6.91 -0.26 -8.72
C SER A 28 6.59 -0.98 -10.03
N THR A 29 5.44 -0.70 -10.66
CA THR A 29 5.05 -1.31 -11.94
C THR A 29 5.62 -0.60 -13.17
N LYS A 30 6.33 0.50 -12.99
CA LYS A 30 6.95 1.24 -14.10
C LYS A 30 8.17 0.54 -14.69
N PHE A 31 8.83 -0.29 -13.90
CA PHE A 31 10.00 -1.04 -14.33
C PHE A 31 9.66 -2.52 -14.44
N PRO A 32 10.09 -3.19 -15.53
CA PRO A 32 9.95 -4.64 -15.64
C PRO A 32 10.63 -5.34 -14.46
N THR A 33 9.90 -6.21 -13.80
CA THR A 33 10.38 -6.95 -12.64
C THR A 33 10.59 -8.40 -13.03
N SER A 34 11.78 -8.94 -12.81
CA SER A 34 12.10 -10.36 -12.97
C SER A 34 11.77 -11.15 -11.69
N ASN A 35 11.67 -12.48 -11.80
CA ASN A 35 11.55 -13.37 -10.63
C ASN A 35 12.68 -13.13 -9.62
N TYR A 36 13.92 -12.97 -10.10
CA TYR A 36 15.07 -12.67 -9.25
C TYR A 36 14.89 -11.35 -8.50
N ALA A 37 14.48 -10.29 -9.18
CA ALA A 37 14.24 -8.99 -8.55
C ALA A 37 13.13 -9.03 -7.50
N LEU A 38 12.04 -9.77 -7.77
CA LEU A 38 10.94 -9.94 -6.84
C LEU A 38 11.37 -10.72 -5.59
N ASN A 39 12.12 -11.82 -5.75
CA ASN A 39 12.68 -12.57 -4.63
C ASN A 39 13.64 -11.72 -3.79
N ASN A 40 14.55 -10.98 -4.44
CA ASN A 40 15.49 -10.09 -3.76
C ASN A 40 14.77 -8.96 -2.98
N TYR A 41 13.71 -8.39 -3.54
CA TYR A 41 12.86 -7.43 -2.85
C TYR A 41 12.26 -8.04 -1.57
N TYR A 42 11.72 -9.25 -1.64
CA TYR A 42 11.17 -9.96 -0.49
C TYR A 42 12.25 -10.22 0.59
N GLU A 43 13.38 -10.82 0.21
CA GLU A 43 14.49 -11.11 1.11
C GLU A 43 15.05 -9.85 1.80
N THR A 44 15.22 -8.78 1.04
CA THR A 44 15.68 -7.49 1.57
C THR A 44 14.66 -6.91 2.55
N SER A 45 13.38 -7.04 2.24
CA SER A 45 12.30 -6.56 3.11
C SER A 45 12.22 -7.33 4.43
N LEU A 46 12.48 -8.64 4.42
CA LEU A 46 12.53 -9.46 5.63
C LEU A 46 13.65 -9.02 6.59
N LYS A 47 14.77 -8.58 6.06
CA LYS A 47 15.93 -8.09 6.84
C LYS A 47 15.76 -6.64 7.31
N SER A 48 14.81 -5.92 6.72
CA SER A 48 14.60 -4.51 7.01
C SER A 48 13.89 -4.33 8.36
N LYS A 49 14.41 -3.42 9.18
CA LYS A 49 13.70 -2.95 10.39
C LYS A 49 12.69 -1.84 10.10
N ASN A 50 12.69 -1.31 8.88
CA ASN A 50 11.91 -0.14 8.47
C ASN A 50 10.85 -0.47 7.42
N SER A 51 10.60 -1.77 7.17
CA SER A 51 9.58 -2.24 6.22
C SER A 51 8.93 -3.53 6.71
N ILE A 52 7.62 -3.64 6.52
CA ILE A 52 6.83 -4.83 6.84
C ILE A 52 5.88 -5.09 5.68
N LEU A 53 5.92 -6.31 5.16
CA LEU A 53 5.10 -6.74 4.03
C LEU A 53 3.95 -7.64 4.48
N PHE A 54 2.78 -7.43 3.92
CA PHE A 54 1.59 -8.24 4.16
C PHE A 54 0.96 -8.73 2.86
N ALA A 55 0.51 -9.97 2.88
CA ALA A 55 -0.42 -10.49 1.90
C ALA A 55 -1.85 -10.08 2.26
N ILE A 56 -2.58 -9.60 1.27
CA ILE A 56 -4.02 -9.36 1.36
C ILE A 56 -4.71 -10.63 0.86
N CYS A 57 -5.50 -11.26 1.73
CA CYS A 57 -6.24 -12.47 1.36
C CYS A 57 -7.75 -12.22 1.42
N ASN A 58 -8.51 -12.88 0.56
CA ASN A 58 -9.96 -12.91 0.65
C ASN A 58 -10.43 -13.86 1.78
N LYS A 59 -11.74 -13.97 2.01
CA LYS A 59 -12.32 -14.84 3.06
C LYS A 59 -12.00 -16.33 2.88
N LYS A 60 -11.66 -16.77 1.66
CA LYS A 60 -11.26 -18.15 1.35
C LYS A 60 -9.77 -18.39 1.58
N GLY A 61 -9.01 -17.39 2.03
CA GLY A 61 -7.56 -17.47 2.19
C GLY A 61 -6.76 -17.23 0.92
N THR A 62 -7.41 -16.97 -0.23
CA THR A 62 -6.73 -16.72 -1.51
C THR A 62 -5.97 -15.41 -1.44
N HIS A 63 -4.69 -15.42 -1.80
CA HIS A 63 -3.85 -14.22 -1.94
C HIS A 63 -4.35 -13.39 -3.14
N ILE A 64 -4.75 -12.14 -2.90
CA ILE A 64 -5.36 -11.25 -3.88
C ILE A 64 -4.63 -9.92 -4.05
N GLY A 65 -3.59 -9.68 -3.29
CA GLY A 65 -2.83 -8.44 -3.34
C GLY A 65 -1.88 -8.31 -2.18
N ASN A 66 -1.18 -7.20 -2.14
CA ASN A 66 -0.17 -6.91 -1.11
C ASN A 66 -0.36 -5.53 -0.52
N CYS A 67 0.04 -5.36 0.72
CA CYS A 67 0.24 -4.05 1.32
C CYS A 67 1.50 -4.04 2.18
N SER A 68 2.03 -2.85 2.40
CA SER A 68 3.24 -2.65 3.18
C SER A 68 3.14 -1.45 4.10
N ILE A 69 3.82 -1.53 5.21
CA ILE A 69 4.30 -0.39 5.98
C ILE A 69 5.77 -0.24 5.61
N SER A 70 6.17 0.94 5.18
CA SER A 70 7.54 1.20 4.72
C SER A 70 8.03 2.56 5.22
N GLN A 71 9.36 2.78 5.11
CA GLN A 71 10.00 3.99 5.58
C GLN A 71 9.62 4.31 7.03
N ILE A 72 9.61 3.29 7.90
CA ILE A 72 9.30 3.47 9.30
C ILE A 72 10.41 4.33 9.94
N ASP A 73 10.00 5.48 10.42
CA ASP A 73 10.81 6.38 11.23
C ASP A 73 10.44 6.14 12.70
N TRP A 74 11.26 5.38 13.40
CA TRP A 74 11.02 4.99 14.79
C TRP A 74 11.19 6.15 15.78
N ILE A 75 11.95 7.20 15.40
CA ILE A 75 12.15 8.39 16.24
C ILE A 75 10.89 9.24 16.19
N ASN A 76 10.44 9.61 14.98
CA ASN A 76 9.25 10.43 14.77
C ASN A 76 7.95 9.63 14.76
N ARG A 77 8.03 8.29 14.86
CA ARG A 77 6.90 7.36 14.89
C ARG A 77 5.94 7.52 13.71
N LYS A 78 6.50 7.61 12.51
CA LYS A 78 5.73 7.77 11.26
C LYS A 78 6.12 6.72 10.23
N CYS A 79 5.23 6.47 9.29
CA CYS A 79 5.49 5.57 8.18
C CYS A 79 4.72 5.97 6.92
N ILE A 80 5.13 5.37 5.81
CA ILE A 80 4.37 5.35 4.55
C ILE A 80 3.69 3.99 4.45
N TYR A 81 2.50 3.95 3.85
CA TYR A 81 1.90 2.70 3.45
C TYR A 81 1.81 2.58 1.92
N GLY A 82 1.96 1.35 1.45
CA GLY A 82 1.69 0.98 0.06
C GLY A 82 0.63 -0.12 -0.01
N ARG A 83 -0.09 -0.19 -1.14
CA ARG A 83 -1.13 -1.20 -1.36
C ARG A 83 -1.35 -1.44 -2.84
N MET A 84 -1.50 -2.72 -3.20
CA MET A 84 -1.89 -3.16 -4.52
C MET A 84 -2.89 -4.32 -4.41
N ILE A 85 -4.02 -4.23 -5.11
CA ILE A 85 -4.92 -5.37 -5.36
C ILE A 85 -4.58 -5.90 -6.75
N GLY A 86 -3.97 -7.07 -6.79
CA GLY A 86 -3.52 -7.71 -8.03
C GLY A 86 -4.60 -8.59 -8.65
N ASP A 87 -5.20 -9.47 -7.86
CA ASP A 87 -6.29 -10.33 -8.32
C ASP A 87 -7.65 -9.64 -8.15
N LYS A 88 -8.04 -8.88 -9.18
CA LYS A 88 -9.33 -8.16 -9.17
C LYS A 88 -10.53 -9.11 -9.27
N LYS A 89 -10.36 -10.27 -9.92
CA LYS A 89 -11.43 -11.26 -10.12
C LYS A 89 -11.87 -11.87 -8.80
N ASN A 90 -10.93 -12.22 -7.93
CA ASN A 90 -11.18 -12.84 -6.63
C ASN A 90 -11.24 -11.83 -5.48
N SER A 91 -11.13 -10.53 -5.77
CA SER A 91 -11.15 -9.47 -4.78
C SER A 91 -12.58 -9.00 -4.50
N PRO A 92 -13.07 -9.09 -3.26
CA PRO A 92 -14.37 -8.52 -2.90
C PRO A 92 -14.32 -6.99 -2.96
N GLY A 93 -15.47 -6.37 -3.22
CA GLY A 93 -15.61 -4.93 -3.15
C GLY A 93 -15.15 -4.38 -1.80
N GLY A 94 -14.33 -3.32 -1.81
CA GLY A 94 -13.80 -2.72 -0.58
C GLY A 94 -12.57 -3.38 0.03
N ALA A 95 -12.04 -4.49 -0.53
CA ALA A 95 -10.87 -5.19 -0.02
C ALA A 95 -9.68 -4.26 0.26
N GLY A 96 -9.40 -3.33 -0.64
CA GLY A 96 -8.34 -2.35 -0.43
C GLY A 96 -8.58 -1.42 0.75
N THR A 97 -9.81 -0.98 0.99
CA THR A 97 -10.14 -0.15 2.16
C THR A 97 -9.99 -0.94 3.45
N GLN A 98 -10.51 -2.17 3.49
CA GLN A 98 -10.38 -3.06 4.65
C GLN A 98 -8.91 -3.38 4.96
N ALA A 99 -8.11 -3.65 3.93
CA ALA A 99 -6.67 -3.87 4.11
C ALA A 99 -5.98 -2.66 4.75
N LEU A 100 -6.31 -1.44 4.30
CA LEU A 100 -5.78 -0.21 4.88
C LEU A 100 -6.22 -0.02 6.34
N GLN A 101 -7.47 -0.28 6.67
CA GLN A 101 -7.97 -0.19 8.06
C GLN A 101 -7.26 -1.18 8.99
N LEU A 102 -7.04 -2.42 8.54
CA LEU A 102 -6.27 -3.41 9.30
C LEU A 102 -4.81 -3.00 9.48
N LEU A 103 -4.21 -2.42 8.44
CA LEU A 103 -2.84 -1.91 8.49
C LEU A 103 -2.71 -0.72 9.45
N GLN A 104 -3.68 0.22 9.44
CA GLN A 104 -3.75 1.33 10.40
C GLN A 104 -3.83 0.82 11.84
N ARG A 105 -4.70 -0.17 12.08
CA ARG A 105 -4.82 -0.81 13.40
C ARG A 105 -3.49 -1.39 13.85
N TYR A 106 -2.82 -2.15 12.98
CA TYR A 106 -1.51 -2.74 13.28
C TYR A 106 -0.46 -1.66 13.59
N ALA A 107 -0.35 -0.65 12.74
CA ALA A 107 0.61 0.44 12.91
C ALA A 107 0.41 1.22 14.21
N PHE A 108 -0.85 1.54 14.57
CA PHE A 108 -1.13 2.36 15.75
C PHE A 108 -1.11 1.58 17.07
N TYR A 109 -1.58 0.33 17.09
CA TYR A 109 -1.66 -0.46 18.33
C TYR A 109 -0.45 -1.36 18.56
N HIS A 110 0.07 -2.01 17.52
CA HIS A 110 1.20 -2.94 17.69
C HIS A 110 2.56 -2.26 17.55
N LEU A 111 2.73 -1.37 16.55
CA LEU A 111 3.99 -0.67 16.34
C LEU A 111 4.06 0.65 17.11
N ASN A 112 2.96 1.10 17.74
CA ASN A 112 2.86 2.37 18.43
C ASN A 112 3.32 3.56 17.58
N LEU A 113 3.03 3.54 16.28
CA LEU A 113 3.29 4.69 15.41
C LEU A 113 2.28 5.80 15.69
N ASN A 114 2.63 7.03 15.34
CA ASN A 114 1.79 8.22 15.53
C ASN A 114 1.16 8.73 14.24
N LEU A 115 1.83 8.51 13.10
CA LEU A 115 1.40 9.06 11.81
C LEU A 115 1.59 8.05 10.69
N ILE A 116 0.55 7.88 9.88
CA ILE A 116 0.61 7.16 8.60
C ILE A 116 0.31 8.17 7.50
N TRP A 117 1.10 8.16 6.44
CA TRP A 117 0.85 9.01 5.28
C TRP A 117 1.14 8.28 3.96
N THR A 118 0.68 8.84 2.87
CA THR A 118 0.96 8.34 1.51
C THR A 118 0.70 9.42 0.46
N GLY A 119 1.40 9.31 -0.67
CA GLY A 119 1.10 10.07 -1.88
C GLY A 119 0.18 9.27 -2.81
N VAL A 120 -0.79 9.95 -3.43
CA VAL A 120 -1.73 9.34 -4.38
C VAL A 120 -1.86 10.24 -5.60
N CYS A 121 -1.67 9.68 -6.80
CA CYS A 121 -1.95 10.42 -8.03
C CYS A 121 -3.37 11.00 -8.00
N LYS A 122 -3.52 12.27 -8.31
CA LYS A 122 -4.80 12.99 -8.35
C LYS A 122 -5.86 12.31 -9.23
N LYS A 123 -5.44 11.59 -10.26
CA LYS A 123 -6.34 10.83 -11.15
C LYS A 123 -6.71 9.44 -10.62
N ASN A 124 -6.07 8.94 -9.56
CA ASN A 124 -6.39 7.64 -8.96
C ASN A 124 -7.60 7.74 -8.01
N ILE A 125 -8.78 7.97 -8.57
CA ILE A 125 -10.03 8.17 -7.81
C ILE A 125 -10.35 6.99 -6.89
N LYS A 126 -10.02 5.75 -7.30
CA LYS A 126 -10.24 4.55 -6.46
C LYS A 126 -9.42 4.61 -5.18
N SER A 127 -8.14 4.97 -5.28
CA SER A 127 -7.27 5.09 -4.10
C SER A 127 -7.68 6.27 -3.22
N ILE A 128 -8.02 7.43 -3.81
CA ILE A 128 -8.51 8.60 -3.09
C ILE A 128 -9.74 8.24 -2.25
N LYS A 129 -10.78 7.66 -2.88
CA LYS A 129 -12.01 7.24 -2.17
C LYS A 129 -11.72 6.22 -1.07
N SER A 130 -10.79 5.30 -1.31
CA SER A 130 -10.43 4.30 -0.31
C SER A 130 -9.71 4.92 0.90
N ASN A 131 -8.81 5.88 0.69
CA ASN A 131 -8.13 6.59 1.76
C ASN A 131 -9.11 7.39 2.63
N LEU A 132 -10.02 8.12 1.99
CA LEU A 132 -11.06 8.87 2.71
C LEU A 132 -11.97 7.95 3.53
N ARG A 133 -12.41 6.81 2.97
CA ARG A 133 -13.22 5.81 3.69
C ARG A 133 -12.48 5.16 4.85
N ALA A 134 -11.15 5.06 4.78
CA ALA A 134 -10.33 4.59 5.88
C ALA A 134 -9.98 5.69 6.90
N GLY A 135 -10.61 6.86 6.81
CA GLY A 135 -10.45 7.97 7.76
C GLY A 135 -9.24 8.87 7.52
N MET A 136 -8.47 8.65 6.45
CA MET A 136 -7.37 9.56 6.11
C MET A 136 -7.90 10.89 5.57
N LYS A 137 -7.14 11.96 5.76
CA LYS A 137 -7.44 13.29 5.25
C LYS A 137 -6.44 13.69 4.17
N ASN A 138 -6.90 14.42 3.16
CA ASN A 138 -6.00 15.12 2.25
C ASN A 138 -5.40 16.31 3.02
N VAL A 139 -4.09 16.36 3.11
CA VAL A 139 -3.36 17.39 3.87
C VAL A 139 -2.44 18.23 2.99
N GLY A 140 -2.40 17.95 1.70
CA GLY A 140 -1.58 18.72 0.78
C GLY A 140 -1.50 18.12 -0.62
N LYS A 141 -0.75 18.81 -1.46
CA LYS A 141 -0.53 18.45 -2.87
C LYS A 141 0.91 18.77 -3.26
N ILE A 142 1.53 17.87 -4.01
CA ILE A 142 2.80 18.12 -4.69
C ILE A 142 2.47 18.23 -6.20
N PRO A 143 2.66 19.40 -6.81
CA PRO A 143 2.36 19.57 -8.23
C PRO A 143 3.35 18.77 -9.08
N GLU A 144 2.87 18.24 -10.20
CA GLU A 144 3.67 17.59 -11.25
C GLU A 144 4.68 16.52 -10.77
N ALA A 145 4.36 15.84 -9.66
CA ALA A 145 5.28 14.93 -8.98
C ALA A 145 5.27 13.50 -9.53
N LEU A 146 4.40 13.18 -10.49
CA LEU A 146 4.29 11.83 -11.03
C LEU A 146 4.14 11.85 -12.55
N PHE A 147 5.07 11.20 -13.26
CA PHE A 147 5.01 11.05 -14.72
C PHE A 147 4.21 9.81 -15.12
N ILE A 148 3.09 10.00 -15.84
CA ILE A 148 2.20 8.92 -16.29
C ILE A 148 1.70 9.27 -17.69
N ASN A 149 1.81 8.32 -18.65
CA ASN A 149 1.29 8.47 -20.00
C ASN A 149 1.72 9.80 -20.68
N ASN A 150 3.01 10.12 -20.58
CA ASN A 150 3.63 11.34 -21.10
C ASN A 150 3.11 12.66 -20.51
N ILE A 151 2.47 12.60 -19.34
CA ILE A 151 1.96 13.77 -18.63
C ILE A 151 2.47 13.77 -17.19
N TYR A 152 2.86 14.94 -16.69
CA TYR A 152 3.15 15.13 -15.26
C TYR A 152 1.83 15.36 -14.51
N GLU A 153 1.62 14.59 -13.46
CA GLU A 153 0.40 14.60 -12.65
C GLU A 153 0.69 15.03 -11.21
N ASP A 154 -0.27 15.71 -10.60
CA ASP A 154 -0.22 16.07 -9.20
C ASP A 154 -0.33 14.83 -8.30
N VAL A 155 0.38 14.85 -7.17
CA VAL A 155 0.24 13.87 -6.10
C VAL A 155 -0.44 14.53 -4.90
N LEU A 156 -1.59 13.96 -4.49
CA LEU A 156 -2.28 14.35 -3.27
C LEU A 156 -1.67 13.61 -2.08
N ILE A 157 -1.43 14.32 -0.99
CA ILE A 157 -0.88 13.74 0.25
C ILE A 157 -2.02 13.44 1.21
N PHE A 158 -2.16 12.17 1.57
CA PHE A 158 -3.11 11.71 2.58
C PHE A 158 -2.39 11.32 3.85
N SER A 159 -2.98 11.66 5.00
CA SER A 159 -2.45 11.25 6.29
C SER A 159 -3.55 10.96 7.30
N ILE A 160 -3.18 10.21 8.35
CA ILE A 160 -3.98 9.99 9.56
C ILE A 160 -3.05 9.87 10.76
N THR A 161 -3.35 10.60 11.83
CA THR A 161 -2.65 10.46 13.11
C THR A 161 -3.34 9.41 13.99
N LYS A 162 -2.59 8.86 14.96
CA LYS A 162 -3.13 7.94 15.98
C LYS A 162 -4.34 8.55 16.72
N LYS A 163 -4.26 9.84 17.07
CA LYS A 163 -5.36 10.58 17.71
C LYS A 163 -6.61 10.64 16.84
N GLN A 164 -6.45 10.92 15.54
CA GLN A 164 -7.57 10.93 14.59
C GLN A 164 -8.18 9.54 14.40
N TYR A 165 -7.32 8.50 14.31
CA TYR A 165 -7.75 7.10 14.21
C TYR A 165 -8.61 6.69 15.41
N HIS A 166 -8.18 6.98 16.63
CA HIS A 166 -8.97 6.69 17.84
C HIS A 166 -10.34 7.39 17.80
N LYS A 167 -10.39 8.68 17.45
CA LYS A 167 -11.65 9.44 17.37
C LYS A 167 -12.66 8.87 16.39
N ILE A 168 -12.22 8.16 15.35
CA ILE A 168 -13.10 7.57 14.32
C ILE A 168 -13.57 6.17 14.73
N ASN A 169 -12.79 5.46 15.56
CA ASN A 169 -13.01 4.06 15.93
C ASN A 169 -13.37 3.88 17.43
N SER A 170 -13.58 4.98 18.15
CA SER A 170 -14.26 4.99 19.46
C SER A 170 -15.74 5.08 19.21
#